data_ae27d504c372360df16f619ac6695990
#
_entry.id   ae27d504c372360df16f619ac6695990
#
_cell.length_a   1.000
_cell.length_b   1.000
_cell.length_c   1.000
_cell.angle_alpha   90.00
_cell.angle_beta   90.00
_cell.angle_gamma   90.00
#
_symmetry.space_group_name_H-M   'P 1'
#
loop_
_entity.id
_entity.type
_entity.pdbx_description
1 polymer ?
#
loop_
_entity_poly.entity_id
_entity_poly.type
_entity_poly.pdbx_seq_one_letter_code
_entity_poly.pdbx_strand_id
1 'polypeptide(L)'
;MDFISILGNTGLLAYLRCKFSVLPSSIEFHFLNSPYRLSTDERRRITSEVEKYPELIQDTSGLEEADFPPSFPYFFPDLSLHSNGFQCQDCSFIGKERRSIVKHYREEHGWENPRKRGERLKKNEKEDVPWKSGIYYQRFFTQGQKSGFFEVNPRRIFGTGARPEGASSEEDYGDEEVRDVSRSRSYSIRSQGIFLSYSNIK
;
A
#
# COMPACT_ATOMS: atom_id res chain seq x y z
N MET A 1 5.62 16.23 -14.41
CA MET A 1 5.09 14.96 -14.92
C MET A 1 3.98 14.52 -14.03
N ASP A 2 2.76 14.59 -14.53
CA ASP A 2 1.59 14.60 -13.66
C ASP A 2 0.82 13.27 -13.65
N PHE A 3 1.40 12.19 -14.19
CA PHE A 3 0.65 10.95 -14.36
C PHE A 3 1.27 9.73 -13.66
N ILE A 4 2.58 9.71 -13.48
CA ILE A 4 3.31 8.58 -12.91
C ILE A 4 4.26 9.02 -11.80
N SER A 5 4.51 8.13 -10.86
CA SER A 5 5.47 8.29 -9.75
C SER A 5 6.21 6.98 -9.54
N ILE A 6 7.49 7.05 -9.20
CA ILE A 6 8.29 5.87 -8.84
C ILE A 6 8.13 5.64 -7.33
N LEU A 7 7.78 4.41 -6.96
CA LEU A 7 7.54 4.03 -5.57
C LEU A 7 8.85 3.68 -4.84
N GLY A 8 9.70 4.67 -4.69
CA GLY A 8 10.95 4.54 -3.95
C GLY A 8 11.83 3.38 -4.44
N ASN A 9 12.35 2.58 -3.51
CA ASN A 9 13.24 1.47 -3.81
C ASN A 9 12.53 0.17 -4.20
N THR A 10 11.22 0.22 -4.49
CA THR A 10 10.46 -0.99 -4.85
C THR A 10 10.67 -1.42 -6.30
N GLY A 11 11.23 -0.57 -7.14
CA GLY A 11 11.30 -0.81 -8.59
C GLY A 11 9.93 -0.74 -9.28
N LEU A 12 8.90 -0.24 -8.60
CA LEU A 12 7.55 -0.10 -9.16
C LEU A 12 7.23 1.37 -9.48
N LEU A 13 6.40 1.57 -10.49
CA LEU A 13 5.79 2.86 -10.76
C LEU A 13 4.30 2.84 -10.41
N ALA A 14 3.77 3.95 -9.91
CA ALA A 14 2.36 4.16 -9.69
C ALA A 14 1.77 5.09 -10.75
N TYR A 15 0.57 4.78 -11.20
CA TYR A 15 -0.24 5.69 -12.01
C TYR A 15 -1.14 6.52 -11.08
N LEU A 16 -0.89 7.82 -11.04
CA LEU A 16 -1.46 8.72 -10.02
C LEU A 16 -2.98 8.85 -10.07
N ARG A 17 -3.60 8.66 -11.24
CA ARG A 17 -5.06 8.73 -11.37
C ARG A 17 -5.77 7.50 -10.81
N CYS A 18 -5.23 6.31 -10.99
CA CYS A 18 -5.84 5.09 -10.45
C CYS A 18 -5.30 4.73 -9.06
N LYS A 19 -4.15 5.30 -8.68
CA LYS A 19 -3.43 5.04 -7.41
C LYS A 19 -3.07 3.56 -7.22
N PHE A 20 -2.63 2.92 -8.30
CA PHE A 20 -2.09 1.56 -8.32
C PHE A 20 -0.81 1.51 -9.16
N SER A 21 0.00 0.51 -8.89
CA SER A 21 1.18 0.24 -9.71
C SER A 21 0.78 -0.33 -11.07
N VAL A 22 1.56 0.03 -12.08
CA VAL A 22 1.44 -0.47 -13.44
C VAL A 22 2.82 -0.90 -13.91
N LEU A 23 2.95 -2.07 -14.53
CA LEU A 23 4.20 -2.52 -15.11
C LEU A 23 4.45 -1.80 -16.45
N PRO A 24 5.70 -1.44 -16.78
CA PRO A 24 6.05 -0.83 -18.06
C PRO A 24 5.51 -1.59 -19.26
N SER A 25 5.61 -2.92 -19.28
CA SER A 25 5.05 -3.78 -20.33
C SER A 25 3.53 -3.69 -20.50
N SER A 26 2.81 -3.25 -19.47
CA SER A 26 1.34 -3.17 -19.47
C SER A 26 0.80 -1.74 -19.62
N ILE A 27 1.66 -0.75 -19.70
CA ILE A 27 1.28 0.67 -19.72
C ILE A 27 0.32 0.99 -20.85
N GLU A 28 0.61 0.58 -22.06
CA GLU A 28 -0.25 0.87 -23.22
C GLU A 28 -1.64 0.26 -23.05
N PHE A 29 -1.70 -1.01 -22.66
CA PHE A 29 -2.96 -1.70 -22.41
C PHE A 29 -3.75 -1.03 -21.27
N HIS A 30 -3.07 -0.65 -20.19
CA HIS A 30 -3.70 0.04 -19.06
C HIS A 30 -4.36 1.35 -19.49
N PHE A 31 -3.69 2.15 -20.31
CA PHE A 31 -4.20 3.45 -20.76
C PHE A 31 -5.24 3.36 -21.88
N LEU A 32 -5.26 2.29 -22.65
CA LEU A 32 -6.30 2.02 -23.64
C LEU A 32 -7.63 1.62 -23.00
N ASN A 33 -7.56 0.78 -21.96
CA ASN A 33 -8.71 0.13 -21.33
C ASN A 33 -9.12 0.76 -19.99
N SER A 34 -8.35 1.70 -19.49
CA SER A 34 -8.66 2.44 -18.29
C SER A 34 -9.85 3.40 -18.50
N PRO A 35 -10.68 3.68 -17.48
CA PRO A 35 -11.66 4.75 -17.56
C PRO A 35 -11.03 6.12 -17.88
N TYR A 36 -9.72 6.22 -17.82
CA TYR A 36 -8.95 7.44 -18.04
C TYR A 36 -8.46 7.64 -19.48
N ARG A 37 -8.78 6.80 -20.43
CA ARG A 37 -8.44 6.82 -21.87
C ARG A 37 -7.54 7.99 -22.28
N LEU A 38 -6.22 7.77 -22.24
CA LEU A 38 -5.26 8.78 -22.64
C LEU A 38 -5.16 8.88 -24.17
N SER A 39 -4.89 10.06 -24.67
CA SER A 39 -4.57 10.28 -26.09
C SER A 39 -3.29 9.53 -26.49
N THR A 40 -3.12 9.28 -27.79
CA THR A 40 -1.92 8.60 -28.31
C THR A 40 -0.65 9.34 -27.94
N ASP A 41 -0.68 10.67 -27.99
CA ASP A 41 0.50 11.50 -27.70
C ASP A 41 0.85 11.46 -26.19
N GLU A 42 -0.15 11.49 -25.32
CA GLU A 42 0.08 11.32 -23.87
C GLU A 42 0.67 9.94 -23.56
N ARG A 43 0.14 8.88 -24.15
CA ARG A 43 0.66 7.52 -23.97
C ARG A 43 2.13 7.43 -24.41
N ARG A 44 2.46 7.92 -25.61
CA ARG A 44 3.84 7.94 -26.12
C ARG A 44 4.78 8.70 -25.17
N ARG A 45 4.35 9.86 -24.68
CA ARG A 45 5.13 10.65 -23.71
C ARG A 45 5.42 9.87 -22.43
N ILE A 46 4.41 9.19 -21.89
CA ILE A 46 4.57 8.40 -20.67
C ILE A 46 5.49 7.20 -20.93
N THR A 47 5.31 6.47 -22.03
CA THR A 47 6.18 5.34 -22.38
C THR A 47 7.64 5.79 -22.53
N SER A 48 7.91 6.84 -23.30
CA SER A 48 9.26 7.39 -23.46
C SER A 48 9.88 7.88 -22.14
N GLU A 49 9.05 8.28 -21.19
CA GLU A 49 9.55 8.67 -19.88
C GLU A 49 9.92 7.46 -19.04
N VAL A 50 9.09 6.43 -19.05
CA VAL A 50 9.33 5.18 -18.30
C VAL A 50 10.59 4.47 -18.81
N GLU A 51 10.86 4.51 -20.11
CA GLU A 51 12.06 3.95 -20.73
C GLU A 51 13.38 4.53 -20.18
N LYS A 52 13.34 5.70 -19.56
CA LYS A 52 14.51 6.31 -18.91
C LYS A 52 14.90 5.65 -17.58
N TYR A 53 14.07 4.77 -17.06
CA TYR A 53 14.24 4.10 -15.78
C TYR A 53 14.35 2.57 -15.97
N PRO A 54 15.50 2.08 -16.46
CA PRO A 54 15.69 0.66 -16.74
C PRO A 54 15.70 -0.21 -15.46
N GLU A 55 15.88 0.42 -14.29
CA GLU A 55 15.85 -0.22 -12.97
C GLU A 55 14.44 -0.60 -12.51
N LEU A 56 13.40 -0.16 -13.22
CA LEU A 56 12.04 -0.57 -12.90
C LEU A 56 11.81 -2.05 -13.26
N ILE A 57 10.95 -2.69 -12.48
CA ILE A 57 10.43 -4.03 -12.80
C ILE A 57 9.59 -3.91 -14.07
N GLN A 58 10.07 -4.49 -15.17
CA GLN A 58 9.52 -4.26 -16.50
C GLN A 58 8.24 -5.05 -16.78
N ASP A 59 8.19 -6.28 -16.26
CA ASP A 59 7.15 -7.26 -16.61
C ASP A 59 6.78 -8.17 -15.44
N THR A 60 5.92 -9.14 -15.71
CA THR A 60 5.48 -10.12 -14.72
C THR A 60 6.59 -11.05 -14.25
N SER A 61 7.58 -11.36 -15.07
CA SER A 61 8.69 -12.21 -14.68
C SER A 61 9.57 -11.54 -13.63
N GLY A 62 9.93 -10.28 -13.86
CA GLY A 62 10.64 -9.48 -12.87
C GLY A 62 9.82 -9.26 -11.58
N LEU A 63 8.48 -9.17 -11.72
CA LEU A 63 7.60 -9.05 -10.56
C LEU A 63 7.55 -10.34 -9.73
N GLU A 64 7.65 -11.51 -10.35
CA GLU A 64 7.71 -12.80 -9.64
C GLU A 64 8.95 -12.91 -8.78
N GLU A 65 10.10 -12.49 -9.32
CA GLU A 65 11.39 -12.50 -8.63
C GLU A 65 11.50 -11.45 -7.52
N ALA A 66 10.69 -10.38 -7.60
CA ALA A 66 10.70 -9.32 -6.60
C ALA A 66 10.15 -9.81 -5.27
N ASP A 67 10.88 -9.49 -4.19
CA ASP A 67 10.44 -9.75 -2.82
C ASP A 67 10.03 -8.44 -2.14
N PHE A 68 8.75 -8.37 -1.75
CA PHE A 68 8.22 -7.23 -1.01
C PHE A 68 7.91 -7.63 0.42
N PRO A 69 8.32 -6.82 1.41
CA PRO A 69 8.00 -7.11 2.80
C PRO A 69 6.48 -7.07 3.03
N PRO A 70 5.97 -7.85 3.99
CA PRO A 70 4.54 -7.87 4.33
C PRO A 70 4.05 -6.57 4.99
N SER A 71 4.96 -5.70 5.39
CA SER A 71 4.66 -4.39 5.98
C SER A 71 5.73 -3.36 5.62
N PHE A 72 5.32 -2.11 5.56
CA PHE A 72 6.23 -0.97 5.37
C PHE A 72 6.13 -0.01 6.55
N PRO A 73 7.25 0.55 7.02
CA PRO A 73 7.27 1.51 8.13
C PRO A 73 6.68 2.88 7.76
N TYR A 74 6.27 3.07 6.52
CA TYR A 74 5.70 4.28 5.93
C TYR A 74 4.58 3.91 4.95
N PHE A 75 3.79 4.88 4.51
CA PHE A 75 2.85 4.69 3.42
C PHE A 75 3.32 5.39 2.15
N PHE A 76 2.88 4.90 1.01
CA PHE A 76 3.13 5.49 -0.30
C PHE A 76 1.98 6.45 -0.63
N PRO A 77 2.24 7.78 -0.74
CA PRO A 77 1.16 8.77 -0.97
C PRO A 77 0.47 8.58 -2.32
N ASP A 78 1.17 7.98 -3.26
CA ASP A 78 0.71 7.75 -4.64
C ASP A 78 -0.13 6.47 -4.79
N LEU A 79 -0.27 5.69 -3.73
CA LEU A 79 -1.16 4.53 -3.66
C LEU A 79 -2.39 4.82 -2.80
N SER A 80 -3.48 4.10 -3.06
CA SER A 80 -4.67 4.17 -2.21
C SER A 80 -4.38 3.69 -0.80
N LEU A 81 -4.59 4.55 0.19
CA LEU A 81 -4.50 4.21 1.61
C LEU A 81 -5.89 3.76 2.11
N HIS A 82 -5.92 2.65 2.80
CA HIS A 82 -7.12 2.08 3.42
C HIS A 82 -6.91 1.96 4.92
N SER A 83 -7.98 2.09 5.69
CA SER A 83 -8.00 1.94 7.14
C SER A 83 -8.93 0.81 7.57
N ASN A 84 -8.87 0.47 8.87
CA ASN A 84 -9.73 -0.52 9.48
C ASN A 84 -9.61 -1.95 8.89
N GLY A 85 -8.40 -2.30 8.39
CA GLY A 85 -8.11 -3.65 7.96
C GLY A 85 -7.95 -4.64 9.14
N PHE A 86 -7.93 -5.92 8.78
CA PHE A 86 -7.74 -7.04 9.70
C PHE A 86 -6.52 -7.85 9.25
N GLN A 87 -5.52 -7.97 10.11
CA GLN A 87 -4.28 -8.69 9.81
C GLN A 87 -4.23 -10.02 10.56
N CYS A 88 -3.88 -11.09 9.86
CA CYS A 88 -3.56 -12.37 10.45
C CYS A 88 -2.28 -12.24 11.30
N GLN A 89 -2.26 -12.85 12.50
CA GLN A 89 -1.06 -12.87 13.34
C GLN A 89 -0.14 -14.05 13.00
N ASP A 90 -0.65 -15.07 12.33
CA ASP A 90 0.07 -16.28 11.98
C ASP A 90 0.69 -16.23 10.56
N CYS A 91 0.21 -15.30 9.71
CA CYS A 91 0.77 -15.07 8.37
C CYS A 91 0.58 -13.61 7.92
N SER A 92 1.01 -13.29 6.70
CA SER A 92 0.95 -11.92 6.15
C SER A 92 -0.42 -11.52 5.58
N PHE A 93 -1.45 -12.37 5.69
CA PHE A 93 -2.77 -12.07 5.11
C PHE A 93 -3.43 -10.85 5.76
N ILE A 94 -3.96 -9.96 4.94
CA ILE A 94 -4.77 -8.81 5.36
C ILE A 94 -6.13 -8.86 4.67
N GLY A 95 -7.20 -8.84 5.48
CA GLY A 95 -8.57 -8.76 5.01
C GLY A 95 -9.13 -7.35 5.15
N LYS A 96 -9.90 -6.89 4.16
CA LYS A 96 -10.62 -5.61 4.24
C LYS A 96 -11.76 -5.64 5.25
N GLU A 97 -12.37 -6.79 5.38
CA GLU A 97 -13.59 -6.99 6.18
C GLU A 97 -13.39 -8.13 7.16
N ARG A 98 -14.10 -8.03 8.29
CA ARG A 98 -14.07 -9.07 9.33
C ARG A 98 -14.41 -10.47 8.77
N ARG A 99 -15.35 -10.56 7.84
CA ARG A 99 -15.70 -11.85 7.21
C ARG A 99 -14.54 -12.47 6.45
N SER A 100 -13.69 -11.66 5.83
CA SER A 100 -12.53 -12.14 5.06
C SER A 100 -11.48 -12.74 5.98
N ILE A 101 -11.16 -12.10 7.10
CA ILE A 101 -10.19 -12.62 8.06
C ILE A 101 -10.72 -13.86 8.79
N VAL A 102 -12.00 -13.89 9.13
CA VAL A 102 -12.65 -15.08 9.73
C VAL A 102 -12.61 -16.26 8.78
N LYS A 103 -12.91 -16.04 7.48
CA LYS A 103 -12.82 -17.08 6.46
C LYS A 103 -11.40 -17.60 6.35
N HIS A 104 -10.42 -16.71 6.22
CA HIS A 104 -9.00 -17.04 6.14
C HIS A 104 -8.54 -17.89 7.33
N TYR A 105 -8.85 -17.47 8.56
CA TYR A 105 -8.46 -18.21 9.76
C TYR A 105 -9.08 -19.61 9.83
N ARG A 106 -10.32 -19.76 9.36
CA ARG A 106 -10.97 -21.06 9.30
C ARG A 106 -10.32 -22.01 8.27
N GLU A 107 -9.99 -21.46 7.09
CA GLU A 107 -9.49 -22.26 5.96
C GLU A 107 -7.98 -22.58 6.14
N GLU A 108 -7.19 -21.62 6.57
CA GLU A 108 -5.74 -21.74 6.59
C GLU A 108 -5.17 -22.16 7.96
N HIS A 109 -5.85 -21.80 9.05
CA HIS A 109 -5.37 -22.01 10.41
C HIS A 109 -6.31 -22.89 11.26
N GLY A 110 -7.41 -23.41 10.68
CA GLY A 110 -8.33 -24.30 11.39
C GLY A 110 -9.06 -23.66 12.57
N TRP A 111 -9.10 -22.32 12.64
CA TRP A 111 -9.73 -21.60 13.74
C TRP A 111 -11.25 -21.73 13.72
N GLU A 112 -11.82 -22.06 14.87
CA GLU A 112 -13.26 -22.08 15.10
C GLU A 112 -13.63 -20.99 16.10
N ASN A 113 -14.75 -20.30 15.82
CA ASN A 113 -15.23 -19.29 16.75
C ASN A 113 -15.68 -19.96 18.07
N PRO A 114 -15.03 -19.68 19.22
CA PRO A 114 -15.37 -20.30 20.49
C PRO A 114 -16.75 -19.91 21.00
N ARG A 115 -17.38 -18.88 20.43
CA ARG A 115 -18.70 -18.39 20.88
C ARG A 115 -19.83 -19.10 20.19
N LYS A 116 -20.86 -19.40 20.96
CA LYS A 116 -22.12 -19.96 20.45
C LYS A 116 -22.89 -18.90 19.66
N ARG A 117 -23.62 -19.37 18.63
CA ARG A 117 -24.47 -18.49 17.83
C ARG A 117 -25.49 -17.77 18.72
N GLY A 118 -25.50 -16.42 18.68
CA GLY A 118 -26.40 -15.59 19.46
C GLY A 118 -25.85 -15.13 20.83
N GLU A 119 -24.70 -15.60 21.23
CA GLU A 119 -24.02 -15.12 22.43
C GLU A 119 -23.51 -13.70 22.26
N ARG A 120 -23.93 -12.79 23.15
CA ARG A 120 -23.53 -11.37 23.12
C ARG A 120 -22.33 -11.14 24.03
N LEU A 121 -21.41 -10.28 23.58
CA LEU A 121 -20.35 -9.75 24.43
C LEU A 121 -20.94 -9.04 25.65
N LYS A 122 -20.39 -9.28 26.83
CA LYS A 122 -20.64 -8.45 27.99
C LYS A 122 -20.04 -7.06 27.75
N LYS A 123 -20.65 -6.00 28.30
CA LYS A 123 -20.34 -4.59 28.02
C LYS A 123 -18.85 -4.19 28.06
N ASN A 124 -17.99 -4.95 28.75
CA ASN A 124 -16.55 -4.68 28.90
C ASN A 124 -15.67 -5.86 28.47
N GLU A 125 -16.22 -6.83 27.77
CA GLU A 125 -15.48 -8.00 27.32
C GLU A 125 -14.87 -7.73 25.96
N LYS A 126 -13.52 -7.78 25.87
CA LYS A 126 -12.82 -7.75 24.58
C LYS A 126 -13.00 -9.09 23.89
N GLU A 127 -13.25 -9.05 22.60
CA GLU A 127 -13.31 -10.27 21.80
C GLU A 127 -11.90 -10.86 21.72
N ASP A 128 -11.73 -12.09 22.21
CA ASP A 128 -10.48 -12.82 22.04
C ASP A 128 -10.45 -13.42 20.63
N VAL A 129 -9.73 -12.76 19.75
CA VAL A 129 -9.62 -13.12 18.33
C VAL A 129 -8.15 -13.17 17.91
N PRO A 130 -7.75 -14.11 17.03
CA PRO A 130 -6.36 -14.30 16.63
C PRO A 130 -5.91 -13.34 15.52
N TRP A 131 -6.53 -12.19 15.37
CA TRP A 131 -6.16 -11.19 14.38
C TRP A 131 -6.08 -9.79 14.98
N LYS A 132 -5.23 -8.96 14.40
CA LYS A 132 -5.13 -7.53 14.67
C LYS A 132 -6.16 -6.79 13.84
N SER A 133 -6.90 -5.86 14.44
CA SER A 133 -7.88 -5.00 13.76
C SER A 133 -7.44 -3.54 13.76
N GLY A 134 -8.04 -2.73 12.89
CA GLY A 134 -7.77 -1.29 12.83
C GLY A 134 -6.45 -0.92 12.14
N ILE A 135 -5.85 -1.82 11.37
CA ILE A 135 -4.62 -1.54 10.65
C ILE A 135 -4.86 -0.67 9.43
N TYR A 136 -3.81 0.09 9.06
CA TYR A 136 -3.73 0.78 7.78
C TYR A 136 -2.99 -0.09 6.76
N TYR A 137 -3.49 -0.12 5.54
CA TYR A 137 -2.94 -1.00 4.52
C TYR A 137 -3.04 -0.40 3.13
N GLN A 138 -2.15 -0.84 2.26
CA GLN A 138 -2.10 -0.52 0.84
C GLN A 138 -1.90 -1.80 0.02
N ARG A 139 -1.93 -1.68 -1.29
CA ARG A 139 -1.53 -2.72 -2.22
C ARG A 139 -0.94 -2.10 -3.47
N PHE A 140 -0.04 -2.80 -4.14
CA PHE A 140 0.54 -2.33 -5.39
C PHE A 140 -0.44 -2.54 -6.57
N PHE A 141 -0.97 -3.73 -6.72
CA PHE A 141 -1.83 -4.09 -7.85
C PHE A 141 -3.25 -4.44 -7.42
N THR A 142 -4.22 -4.27 -8.34
CA THR A 142 -5.63 -4.60 -8.07
C THR A 142 -5.90 -6.09 -8.15
N GLN A 143 -5.15 -6.82 -8.98
CA GLN A 143 -5.32 -8.25 -9.26
C GLN A 143 -4.00 -8.87 -9.72
N GLY A 144 -3.94 -10.19 -9.79
CA GLY A 144 -2.76 -10.93 -10.19
C GLY A 144 -1.76 -11.12 -9.07
N GLN A 145 -0.52 -11.43 -9.48
CA GLN A 145 0.58 -11.61 -8.53
C GLN A 145 0.88 -10.32 -7.77
N LYS A 146 1.37 -10.47 -6.53
CA LYS A 146 1.70 -9.33 -5.64
C LYS A 146 0.53 -8.32 -5.46
N SER A 147 -0.73 -8.75 -5.69
CA SER A 147 -1.93 -7.95 -5.43
C SER A 147 -2.39 -8.00 -3.97
N GLY A 148 -1.67 -8.74 -3.12
CA GLY A 148 -1.90 -8.80 -1.69
C GLY A 148 -1.79 -7.43 -1.03
N PHE A 149 -2.46 -7.28 0.11
CA PHE A 149 -2.33 -6.10 0.92
C PHE A 149 -1.09 -6.20 1.80
N PHE A 150 -0.49 -5.04 2.11
CA PHE A 150 0.59 -4.90 3.08
C PHE A 150 0.24 -3.82 4.10
N GLU A 151 0.67 -4.00 5.34
CA GLU A 151 0.47 -3.04 6.42
C GLU A 151 1.39 -1.82 6.21
N VAL A 152 0.89 -0.63 6.53
CA VAL A 152 1.65 0.63 6.47
C VAL A 152 1.44 1.48 7.72
N ASN A 153 2.43 2.32 8.02
CA ASN A 153 2.29 3.32 9.07
C ASN A 153 1.78 4.64 8.47
N PRO A 154 0.54 5.06 8.76
CA PRO A 154 -0.06 6.26 8.17
C PRO A 154 0.56 7.57 8.66
N ARG A 155 1.37 7.53 9.73
CA ARG A 155 2.05 8.73 10.29
C ARG A 155 3.38 9.02 9.63
N ARG A 156 3.90 8.11 8.77
CA ARG A 156 5.18 8.26 8.08
C ARG A 156 4.95 8.18 6.58
N ILE A 157 5.32 9.22 5.86
CA ILE A 157 5.24 9.29 4.40
C ILE A 157 6.58 8.83 3.82
N PHE A 158 6.54 8.00 2.77
CA PHE A 158 7.73 7.65 2.02
C PHE A 158 8.40 8.93 1.45
N GLY A 159 9.72 9.06 1.60
CA GLY A 159 10.47 10.19 1.04
C GLY A 159 10.51 11.47 1.87
N THR A 160 9.70 11.61 2.92
CA THR A 160 9.91 12.68 3.91
C THR A 160 10.95 12.19 4.91
N GLY A 161 12.20 12.62 4.73
CA GLY A 161 13.33 12.25 5.59
C GLY A 161 13.16 12.74 7.04
N ALA A 162 12.26 12.16 7.78
CA ALA A 162 12.23 12.27 9.23
C ALA A 162 13.21 11.24 9.78
N ARG A 163 14.39 11.74 10.20
CA ARG A 163 15.38 11.06 11.03
C ARG A 163 14.65 10.35 12.19
N PRO A 164 14.96 9.09 12.53
CA PRO A 164 14.45 8.47 13.73
C PRO A 164 15.02 9.20 14.94
N GLU A 165 14.23 10.06 15.55
CA GLU A 165 14.52 10.56 16.88
C GLU A 165 14.22 9.46 17.88
N GLY A 166 15.12 9.31 18.83
CA GLY A 166 15.25 8.20 19.76
C GLY A 166 13.96 7.78 20.46
N ALA A 167 13.90 6.52 20.67
CA ALA A 167 12.93 5.89 21.55
C ALA A 167 13.01 6.48 22.95
N SER A 168 11.96 7.16 23.39
CA SER A 168 11.64 7.29 24.81
C SER A 168 10.19 7.73 25.00
N SER A 169 9.56 7.05 25.96
CA SER A 169 8.32 7.33 26.67
C SER A 169 6.98 6.90 26.03
N GLU A 170 6.43 5.93 26.71
CA GLU A 170 5.03 5.59 26.79
C GLU A 170 4.21 6.86 27.03
N GLU A 171 3.34 7.23 26.10
CA GLU A 171 2.28 8.18 26.36
C GLU A 171 0.94 7.59 25.96
N ASP A 172 0.11 7.51 27.00
CA ASP A 172 -1.31 7.24 27.07
C ASP A 172 -2.11 7.90 25.93
N TYR A 173 -2.78 7.09 25.11
CA TYR A 173 -3.63 7.57 24.03
C TYR A 173 -5.09 7.55 24.45
N GLY A 174 -5.56 8.74 24.84
CA GLY A 174 -6.98 9.06 24.85
C GLY A 174 -7.57 8.96 23.42
N ASP A 175 -8.74 8.31 23.33
CA ASP A 175 -9.56 8.19 22.13
C ASP A 175 -9.98 9.58 21.61
N GLU A 176 -9.22 10.13 20.68
CA GLU A 176 -9.69 11.24 19.84
C GLU A 176 -10.22 10.68 18.51
N GLU A 177 -11.49 10.90 18.31
CA GLU A 177 -12.28 10.57 17.13
C GLU A 177 -11.62 11.11 15.86
N VAL A 178 -10.98 10.25 15.07
CA VAL A 178 -10.37 10.59 13.78
C VAL A 178 -11.50 10.88 12.79
N ARG A 179 -11.81 12.16 12.60
CA ARG A 179 -12.74 12.65 11.56
C ARG A 179 -12.21 12.27 10.19
N ASP A 180 -13.12 11.74 9.41
CA ASP A 180 -13.00 11.34 8.01
C ASP A 180 -12.18 12.36 7.16
N VAL A 181 -10.98 11.98 6.73
CA VAL A 181 -10.08 12.76 5.89
C VAL A 181 -10.38 12.51 4.41
N SER A 182 -11.64 12.34 4.05
CA SER A 182 -12.09 12.21 2.65
C SER A 182 -12.30 13.55 1.94
N ARG A 183 -11.91 14.68 2.57
CA ARG A 183 -11.99 16.01 1.94
C ARG A 183 -10.63 16.43 1.39
N SER A 184 -10.49 16.26 0.09
CA SER A 184 -9.43 16.75 -0.79
C SER A 184 -8.83 18.10 -0.36
N ARG A 185 -7.57 18.06 0.11
CA ARG A 185 -6.66 19.20 0.02
C ARG A 185 -5.59 18.84 -1.01
N SER A 186 -5.64 19.52 -2.12
CA SER A 186 -4.59 19.54 -3.13
C SER A 186 -3.33 20.14 -2.53
N TYR A 187 -2.37 19.28 -2.18
CA TYR A 187 -1.02 19.73 -1.85
C TYR A 187 -0.22 19.81 -3.15
N SER A 188 0.02 21.04 -3.60
CA SER A 188 0.99 21.32 -4.64
C SER A 188 2.39 21.17 -4.05
N ILE A 189 3.02 20.02 -4.25
CA ILE A 189 4.43 19.82 -3.93
C ILE A 189 5.21 20.23 -5.17
N ARG A 190 5.87 21.40 -5.10
CA ARG A 190 6.90 21.79 -6.07
C ARG A 190 8.03 20.75 -5.98
N SER A 191 8.30 20.10 -7.09
CA SER A 191 9.46 19.23 -7.29
C SER A 191 10.75 20.01 -7.07
N GLN A 192 11.40 19.83 -5.93
CA GLN A 192 12.82 20.14 -5.78
C GLN A 192 13.57 18.88 -6.18
N GLY A 193 14.34 19.00 -7.27
CA GLY A 193 15.19 17.94 -7.78
C GLY A 193 16.21 17.49 -6.74
N ILE A 194 16.11 16.24 -6.34
CA ILE A 194 17.15 15.59 -5.54
C ILE A 194 18.15 14.99 -6.53
N PHE A 195 19.29 15.66 -6.66
CA PHE A 195 20.48 15.11 -7.29
C PHE A 195 21.04 14.02 -6.37
N LEU A 196 20.90 12.77 -6.75
CA LEU A 196 21.65 11.68 -6.15
C LEU A 196 23.00 11.56 -6.90
N SER A 197 24.05 12.04 -6.28
CA SER A 197 25.43 11.77 -6.73
C SER A 197 25.80 10.34 -6.34
N TYR A 198 25.90 9.46 -7.33
CA TYR A 198 26.50 8.13 -7.15
C TYR A 198 28.03 8.28 -7.13
N SER A 199 28.64 8.05 -5.97
CA SER A 199 30.07 7.81 -5.86
C SER A 199 30.36 6.36 -6.24
N ASN A 200 31.08 6.17 -7.35
CA ASN A 200 31.66 4.90 -7.75
C ASN A 200 32.55 4.36 -6.61
N ILE A 201 32.27 3.13 -6.17
CA ILE A 201 33.23 2.31 -5.45
C ILE A 201 33.69 1.20 -6.41
N LYS A 202 35.00 1.22 -6.64
CA LYS A 202 35.73 0.21 -7.39
C LYS A 202 35.74 -1.12 -6.63
#